data_ff4d22dc14a71ec145d3d4c8bf91aab1
#
_entry.id   ff4d22dc14a71ec145d3d4c8bf91aab1
#
_cell.length_a   1.000
_cell.length_b   1.000
_cell.length_c   1.000
_cell.angle_alpha   90.00
_cell.angle_beta   90.00
_cell.angle_gamma   90.00
#
_symmetry.space_group_name_H-M   'P 1'
#
loop_
_entity.id
_entity.type
_entity.pdbx_description
1 polymer ?
#
loop_
_entity_poly.entity_id
_entity_poly.type
_entity_poly.pdbx_seq_one_letter_code
_entity_poly.pdbx_strand_id
1 'polypeptide(L)'
;MRVAILIFFFFVLPFLGQSQDDENPVVWETEVNKISETEFELIVKGKIFEGWHVYSQFTAEGGALPSEFTYKEVGADYELIGPSIESKTVKEFSDIFEVEETFFKKQAIFTQKVKLLNPDVSQIKVNLFYQVCKEVCIPADVDFVFSLNGEAVVKETIEVDDRSKALSESLKLDLKNKELLTQGQENIGA
;
A
#
# COMPACT_ATOMS: atom_id res chain seq x y z
N MET A 1 -46.76 -50.06 -10.88
CA MET A 1 -45.45 -49.39 -11.06
C MET A 1 -45.57 -47.96 -10.52
N ARG A 2 -44.96 -47.67 -9.37
CA ARG A 2 -44.94 -46.32 -8.78
C ARG A 2 -43.56 -45.71 -9.06
N VAL A 3 -43.51 -44.69 -9.90
CA VAL A 3 -42.31 -43.91 -10.21
C VAL A 3 -42.13 -42.85 -9.14
N ALA A 4 -41.08 -42.95 -8.32
CA ALA A 4 -40.70 -41.95 -7.36
C ALA A 4 -39.80 -40.92 -8.06
N ILE A 5 -40.28 -39.70 -8.20
CA ILE A 5 -39.50 -38.58 -8.72
C ILE A 5 -38.67 -37.99 -7.55
N LEU A 6 -37.36 -38.24 -7.58
CA LEU A 6 -36.38 -37.59 -6.66
C LEU A 6 -36.08 -36.18 -7.19
N ILE A 7 -36.64 -35.17 -6.51
CA ILE A 7 -36.31 -33.77 -6.75
C ILE A 7 -35.00 -33.45 -6.06
N PHE A 8 -33.93 -33.29 -6.83
CA PHE A 8 -32.60 -32.89 -6.36
C PHE A 8 -32.59 -31.37 -6.16
N PHE A 9 -32.75 -30.93 -4.91
CA PHE A 9 -32.72 -29.52 -4.55
C PHE A 9 -31.26 -29.05 -4.56
N PHE A 10 -30.87 -28.37 -5.66
CA PHE A 10 -29.54 -27.78 -5.81
C PHE A 10 -29.46 -26.52 -4.94
N PHE A 11 -28.86 -26.68 -3.76
CA PHE A 11 -28.63 -25.58 -2.82
C PHE A 11 -27.47 -24.72 -3.33
N VAL A 12 -27.78 -23.65 -4.05
CA VAL A 12 -26.82 -22.63 -4.48
C VAL A 12 -26.49 -21.80 -3.24
N LEU A 13 -25.35 -22.12 -2.59
CA LEU A 13 -24.75 -21.26 -1.57
C LEU A 13 -24.25 -19.98 -2.24
N PRO A 14 -24.73 -18.78 -1.84
CA PRO A 14 -24.10 -17.54 -2.27
C PRO A 14 -22.67 -17.51 -1.69
N PHE A 15 -21.68 -17.51 -2.56
CA PHE A 15 -20.31 -17.15 -2.22
C PHE A 15 -20.35 -15.68 -1.79
N LEU A 16 -20.38 -15.43 -0.49
CA LEU A 16 -20.09 -14.12 0.07
C LEU A 16 -18.59 -13.92 -0.14
N GLY A 17 -18.23 -13.28 -1.26
CA GLY A 17 -16.89 -12.77 -1.47
C GLY A 17 -16.63 -11.73 -0.39
N GLN A 18 -15.84 -12.09 0.63
CA GLN A 18 -15.26 -11.12 1.54
C GLN A 18 -14.31 -10.28 0.70
N SER A 19 -14.54 -8.98 0.64
CA SER A 19 -13.62 -8.05 0.00
C SER A 19 -12.35 -8.00 0.88
N GLN A 20 -11.24 -8.48 0.35
CA GLN A 20 -9.90 -8.34 0.96
C GLN A 20 -9.40 -6.89 0.91
N ASP A 21 -10.16 -5.99 0.30
CA ASP A 21 -9.79 -4.61 0.01
C ASP A 21 -9.60 -3.74 1.25
N ASP A 22 -10.24 -4.08 2.37
CA ASP A 22 -10.17 -3.31 3.61
C ASP A 22 -9.04 -3.78 4.56
N GLU A 23 -8.53 -5.01 4.39
CA GLU A 23 -7.39 -5.50 5.18
C GLU A 23 -6.04 -5.10 4.59
N ASN A 24 -5.93 -5.05 3.25
CA ASN A 24 -4.71 -4.68 2.54
C ASN A 24 -5.04 -3.71 1.39
N PRO A 25 -5.13 -2.40 1.66
CA PRO A 25 -5.52 -1.41 0.67
C PRO A 25 -4.52 -1.23 -0.48
N VAL A 26 -3.29 -1.73 -0.32
CA VAL A 26 -2.23 -1.69 -1.35
C VAL A 26 -1.49 -3.02 -1.37
N VAL A 27 -1.32 -3.58 -2.56
CA VAL A 27 -0.43 -4.74 -2.79
C VAL A 27 0.83 -4.25 -3.48
N TRP A 28 1.98 -4.50 -2.86
CA TRP A 28 3.27 -4.06 -3.35
C TRP A 28 4.01 -5.19 -4.07
N GLU A 29 4.70 -4.85 -5.15
CA GLU A 29 5.58 -5.72 -5.94
C GLU A 29 6.89 -4.99 -6.23
N THR A 30 7.98 -5.74 -6.39
CA THR A 30 9.28 -5.19 -6.74
C THR A 30 9.77 -5.75 -8.06
N GLU A 31 10.53 -4.93 -8.80
CA GLU A 31 11.20 -5.32 -10.03
C GLU A 31 12.60 -4.71 -10.06
N VAL A 32 13.56 -5.41 -10.66
CA VAL A 32 14.91 -4.93 -10.89
C VAL A 32 15.21 -4.95 -12.38
N ASN A 33 15.58 -3.79 -12.94
CA ASN A 33 16.09 -3.68 -14.30
C ASN A 33 17.60 -3.52 -14.26
N LYS A 34 18.35 -4.46 -14.84
CA LYS A 34 19.79 -4.33 -15.01
C LYS A 34 20.07 -3.40 -16.20
N ILE A 35 20.74 -2.27 -15.96
CA ILE A 35 21.15 -1.31 -16.98
C ILE A 35 22.55 -1.65 -17.49
N SER A 36 23.48 -1.96 -16.56
CA SER A 36 24.85 -2.36 -16.86
C SER A 36 25.35 -3.38 -15.81
N GLU A 37 26.64 -3.69 -15.81
CA GLU A 37 27.22 -4.59 -14.79
C GLU A 37 27.15 -3.99 -13.36
N THR A 38 27.10 -2.66 -13.26
CA THR A 38 27.10 -1.96 -11.97
C THR A 38 25.88 -1.07 -11.76
N GLU A 39 25.03 -0.85 -12.76
CA GLU A 39 23.87 0.04 -12.66
C GLU A 39 22.57 -0.72 -12.80
N PHE A 40 21.63 -0.38 -11.90
CA PHE A 40 20.31 -1.02 -11.83
C PHE A 40 19.21 0.02 -11.59
N GLU A 41 18.00 -0.29 -12.02
CA GLU A 41 16.78 0.39 -11.57
C GLU A 41 16.05 -0.52 -10.59
N LEU A 42 15.78 0.00 -9.41
CA LEU A 42 14.92 -0.60 -8.40
C LEU A 42 13.52 -0.02 -8.58
N ILE A 43 12.54 -0.88 -8.82
CA ILE A 43 11.17 -0.46 -9.12
C ILE A 43 10.26 -1.05 -8.06
N VAL A 44 9.49 -0.18 -7.40
CA VAL A 44 8.41 -0.55 -6.48
C VAL A 44 7.08 -0.23 -7.14
N LYS A 45 6.19 -1.21 -7.22
CA LYS A 45 4.86 -1.09 -7.82
C LYS A 45 3.80 -1.39 -6.78
N GLY A 46 2.93 -0.42 -6.49
CA GLY A 46 1.78 -0.57 -5.61
C GLY A 46 0.49 -0.64 -6.42
N LYS A 47 -0.27 -1.72 -6.32
CA LYS A 47 -1.64 -1.81 -6.80
C LYS A 47 -2.55 -1.33 -5.67
N ILE A 48 -3.22 -0.20 -5.88
CA ILE A 48 -4.09 0.45 -4.90
C ILE A 48 -5.53 0.05 -5.20
N PHE A 49 -6.25 -0.44 -4.18
CA PHE A 49 -7.64 -0.84 -4.32
C PHE A 49 -8.58 0.36 -4.44
N GLU A 50 -9.77 0.13 -4.98
CA GLU A 50 -10.73 1.18 -5.27
C GLU A 50 -11.15 1.98 -4.03
N GLY A 51 -11.17 3.30 -4.19
CA GLY A 51 -11.47 4.24 -3.11
C GLY A 51 -10.27 4.61 -2.23
N TRP A 52 -9.17 3.85 -2.27
CA TRP A 52 -7.94 4.15 -1.56
C TRP A 52 -6.98 4.99 -2.39
N HIS A 53 -6.09 5.71 -1.73
CA HIS A 53 -5.00 6.46 -2.35
C HIS A 53 -3.75 6.45 -1.47
N VAL A 54 -2.58 6.55 -2.10
CA VAL A 54 -1.26 6.60 -1.45
C VAL A 54 -0.61 7.93 -1.80
N TYR A 55 -0.03 8.61 -0.83
CA TYR A 55 0.59 9.92 -1.07
C TYR A 55 1.94 9.82 -1.75
N SER A 56 2.22 10.82 -2.61
CA SER A 56 3.49 11.01 -3.29
C SER A 56 4.59 11.39 -2.28
N GLN A 57 5.85 11.14 -2.64
CA GLN A 57 7.03 11.69 -1.94
C GLN A 57 7.04 13.24 -1.97
N PHE A 58 6.32 13.83 -2.93
CA PHE A 58 6.28 15.27 -3.19
C PHE A 58 4.93 15.91 -2.86
N THR A 59 4.14 15.28 -2.00
CA THR A 59 2.93 15.94 -1.48
C THR A 59 3.31 17.15 -0.61
N ALA A 60 2.41 18.13 -0.53
CA ALA A 60 2.70 19.37 0.19
C ALA A 60 2.87 19.12 1.69
N GLU A 61 3.75 19.89 2.32
CA GLU A 61 3.87 19.96 3.78
C GLU A 61 2.59 20.50 4.41
N GLY A 62 2.27 20.05 5.61
CA GLY A 62 1.07 20.44 6.36
C GLY A 62 -0.18 19.62 6.06
N GLY A 63 -0.12 18.75 5.07
CA GLY A 63 -1.16 17.76 4.74
C GLY A 63 -0.85 16.36 5.26
N ALA A 64 -1.23 15.37 4.47
CA ALA A 64 -0.91 13.97 4.74
C ALA A 64 0.59 13.69 4.61
N LEU A 65 1.04 12.62 5.28
CA LEU A 65 2.45 12.24 5.31
C LEU A 65 2.91 11.74 3.92
N PRO A 66 4.06 12.20 3.42
CA PRO A 66 4.62 11.74 2.16
C PRO A 66 5.10 10.28 2.24
N SER A 67 5.21 9.64 1.08
CA SER A 67 5.95 8.38 0.95
C SER A 67 7.45 8.64 1.11
N GLU A 68 8.13 7.87 1.96
CA GLU A 68 9.55 8.01 2.23
C GLU A 68 10.29 6.69 2.06
N PHE A 69 11.37 6.70 1.29
CA PHE A 69 12.24 5.55 1.09
C PHE A 69 13.51 5.64 1.93
N THR A 70 13.77 4.61 2.73
CA THR A 70 15.02 4.43 3.46
C THR A 70 15.82 3.30 2.83
N TYR A 71 16.98 3.64 2.26
CA TYR A 71 17.90 2.70 1.63
C TYR A 71 19.00 2.31 2.61
N LYS A 72 19.19 0.99 2.83
CA LYS A 72 20.24 0.46 3.72
C LYS A 72 21.58 0.43 2.96
N GLU A 73 22.69 0.69 3.67
CA GLU A 73 24.08 0.59 3.17
C GLU A 73 24.42 1.53 2.00
N VAL A 74 23.67 2.64 1.82
CA VAL A 74 24.02 3.69 0.85
C VAL A 74 25.36 4.31 1.22
N GLY A 75 26.21 4.52 0.21
CA GLY A 75 27.55 5.07 0.36
C GLY A 75 28.64 4.04 0.71
N ALA A 76 28.26 2.86 1.19
CA ALA A 76 29.17 1.73 1.42
C ALA A 76 29.10 0.73 0.25
N ASP A 77 27.93 0.21 -0.04
CA ASP A 77 27.72 -0.85 -1.02
C ASP A 77 27.30 -0.30 -2.40
N TYR A 78 26.56 0.78 -2.42
CA TYR A 78 26.05 1.42 -3.63
C TYR A 78 25.74 2.90 -3.38
N GLU A 79 25.56 3.65 -4.48
CA GLU A 79 25.11 5.04 -4.47
C GLU A 79 23.79 5.18 -5.21
N LEU A 80 22.97 6.16 -4.80
CA LEU A 80 21.76 6.53 -5.53
C LEU A 80 22.12 7.47 -6.68
N ILE A 81 21.58 7.20 -7.87
CA ILE A 81 21.78 8.05 -9.06
C ILE A 81 20.54 8.90 -9.28
N GLY A 82 20.68 10.19 -9.01
CA GLY A 82 19.57 11.15 -9.17
C GLY A 82 18.42 10.92 -8.18
N PRO A 83 17.34 11.70 -8.34
CA PRO A 83 16.14 11.56 -7.52
C PRO A 83 15.33 10.32 -7.93
N SER A 84 14.54 9.81 -7.00
CA SER A 84 13.49 8.84 -7.29
C SER A 84 12.46 9.43 -8.26
N ILE A 85 12.03 8.62 -9.23
CA ILE A 85 11.02 8.99 -10.23
C ILE A 85 9.71 8.32 -9.88
N GLU A 86 8.63 9.08 -9.91
CA GLU A 86 7.27 8.60 -9.67
C GLU A 86 6.46 8.47 -10.96
N SER A 87 5.50 7.52 -10.98
CA SER A 87 4.46 7.50 -12.00
C SER A 87 3.52 8.71 -11.87
N LYS A 88 2.59 8.84 -12.82
CA LYS A 88 1.63 9.95 -12.83
C LYS A 88 0.80 9.97 -11.55
N THR A 89 0.80 11.12 -10.89
CA THR A 89 0.01 11.43 -9.70
C THR A 89 -1.25 12.23 -10.05
N VAL A 90 -2.15 12.35 -9.06
CA VAL A 90 -3.30 13.24 -9.05
C VAL A 90 -3.01 14.34 -8.03
N LYS A 91 -3.48 15.57 -8.30
CA LYS A 91 -3.42 16.69 -7.37
C LYS A 91 -4.85 17.13 -7.06
N GLU A 92 -5.15 17.24 -5.77
CA GLU A 92 -6.46 17.70 -5.30
C GLU A 92 -6.26 18.61 -4.09
N PHE A 93 -7.08 19.66 -3.97
CA PHE A 93 -7.06 20.53 -2.80
C PHE A 93 -7.79 19.84 -1.64
N SER A 94 -7.14 19.77 -0.50
CA SER A 94 -7.71 19.22 0.73
C SER A 94 -8.34 20.36 1.53
N ASP A 95 -9.65 20.35 1.69
CA ASP A 95 -10.36 21.32 2.55
C ASP A 95 -10.05 21.11 4.04
N ILE A 96 -9.55 19.92 4.41
CA ILE A 96 -9.21 19.58 5.80
C ILE A 96 -7.86 20.20 6.19
N PHE A 97 -6.87 20.06 5.31
CA PHE A 97 -5.49 20.53 5.56
C PHE A 97 -5.20 21.90 4.93
N GLU A 98 -6.10 22.40 4.07
CA GLU A 98 -5.96 23.67 3.34
C GLU A 98 -4.70 23.72 2.44
N VAL A 99 -4.29 22.56 1.88
CA VAL A 99 -3.14 22.42 0.97
C VAL A 99 -3.51 21.60 -0.27
N GLU A 100 -2.75 21.77 -1.36
CA GLU A 100 -2.83 20.90 -2.53
C GLU A 100 -2.08 19.60 -2.26
N GLU A 101 -2.80 18.50 -2.11
CA GLU A 101 -2.22 17.18 -1.90
C GLU A 101 -1.92 16.49 -3.23
N THR A 102 -0.83 15.71 -3.26
CA THR A 102 -0.39 14.93 -4.42
C THR A 102 -0.36 13.46 -4.03
N PHE A 103 -1.09 12.61 -4.78
CA PHE A 103 -1.24 11.20 -4.44
C PHE A 103 -1.49 10.31 -5.67
N PHE A 104 -1.42 9.00 -5.45
CA PHE A 104 -1.73 7.98 -6.46
C PHE A 104 -3.11 7.39 -6.20
N LYS A 105 -3.89 7.20 -7.28
CA LYS A 105 -5.09 6.37 -7.34
C LYS A 105 -4.79 5.16 -8.21
N LYS A 106 -5.27 3.97 -7.88
CA LYS A 106 -5.14 2.70 -8.61
C LYS A 106 -3.72 2.11 -8.65
N GLN A 107 -2.69 2.91 -8.96
CA GLN A 107 -1.31 2.42 -9.04
C GLN A 107 -0.31 3.50 -8.65
N ALA A 108 0.67 3.11 -7.84
CA ALA A 108 1.87 3.89 -7.54
C ALA A 108 3.09 3.15 -8.10
N ILE A 109 3.97 3.84 -8.84
CA ILE A 109 5.24 3.27 -9.28
C ILE A 109 6.34 4.24 -8.90
N PHE A 110 7.36 3.71 -8.21
CA PHE A 110 8.56 4.44 -7.82
C PHE A 110 9.76 3.75 -8.45
N THR A 111 10.65 4.53 -9.05
CA THR A 111 11.86 4.02 -9.70
C THR A 111 13.07 4.77 -9.17
N GLN A 112 14.04 4.04 -8.63
CA GLN A 112 15.32 4.58 -8.19
C GLN A 112 16.45 3.91 -8.95
N LYS A 113 17.32 4.72 -9.56
CA LYS A 113 18.56 4.23 -10.13
C LYS A 113 19.64 4.12 -9.06
N VAL A 114 20.38 3.03 -9.10
CA VAL A 114 21.50 2.77 -8.19
C VAL A 114 22.74 2.35 -8.98
N LYS A 115 23.92 2.64 -8.42
CA LYS A 115 25.19 2.16 -8.93
C LYS A 115 25.98 1.46 -7.83
N LEU A 116 26.39 0.24 -8.08
CA LEU A 116 27.19 -0.54 -7.15
C LEU A 116 28.58 0.06 -6.99
N LEU A 117 29.01 0.22 -5.76
CA LEU A 117 30.37 0.52 -5.33
C LEU A 117 31.14 -0.76 -4.99
N ASN A 118 30.42 -1.75 -4.49
CA ASN A 118 30.90 -3.07 -4.16
C ASN A 118 30.27 -4.10 -5.12
N PRO A 119 31.05 -4.77 -5.99
CA PRO A 119 30.53 -5.74 -6.97
C PRO A 119 29.98 -7.03 -6.35
N ASP A 120 30.29 -7.31 -5.08
CA ASP A 120 29.83 -8.50 -4.38
C ASP A 120 28.41 -8.35 -3.81
N VAL A 121 27.80 -7.17 -3.95
CA VAL A 121 26.42 -6.91 -3.51
C VAL A 121 25.45 -7.66 -4.41
N SER A 122 24.70 -8.57 -3.82
CA SER A 122 23.67 -9.35 -4.52
C SER A 122 22.24 -8.92 -4.20
N GLN A 123 22.05 -8.13 -3.13
CA GLN A 123 20.76 -7.68 -2.65
C GLN A 123 20.82 -6.25 -2.12
N ILE A 124 19.75 -5.48 -2.36
CA ILE A 124 19.55 -4.15 -1.77
C ILE A 124 18.28 -4.19 -0.93
N LYS A 125 18.35 -3.70 0.31
CA LYS A 125 17.23 -3.61 1.24
C LYS A 125 16.72 -2.18 1.33
N VAL A 126 15.42 -2.02 1.17
CA VAL A 126 14.75 -0.71 1.15
C VAL A 126 13.49 -0.78 2.00
N ASN A 127 13.32 0.18 2.90
CA ASN A 127 12.06 0.39 3.60
C ASN A 127 11.27 1.52 2.90
N LEU A 128 9.97 1.34 2.75
CA LEU A 128 9.03 2.36 2.34
C LEU A 128 8.06 2.63 3.49
N PHE A 129 8.15 3.82 4.08
CA PHE A 129 7.09 4.39 4.87
C PHE A 129 6.10 5.08 3.93
N TYR A 130 4.79 4.87 4.12
CA TYR A 130 3.75 5.51 3.34
C TYR A 130 2.47 5.71 4.14
N GLN A 131 1.62 6.60 3.69
CA GLN A 131 0.28 6.76 4.22
C GLN A 131 -0.74 6.40 3.15
N VAL A 132 -1.71 5.54 3.52
CA VAL A 132 -2.81 5.14 2.64
C VAL A 132 -4.12 5.63 3.24
N CYS A 133 -4.93 6.30 2.43
CA CYS A 133 -6.15 6.94 2.90
C CYS A 133 -7.36 6.57 2.03
N LYS A 134 -8.52 6.47 2.70
CA LYS A 134 -9.86 6.44 2.09
C LYS A 134 -10.73 7.44 2.84
N GLU A 135 -11.37 7.07 3.92
CA GLU A 135 -12.06 7.96 4.87
C GLU A 135 -11.15 8.31 6.05
N VAL A 136 -10.23 7.42 6.35
CA VAL A 136 -9.21 7.55 7.41
C VAL A 136 -7.86 7.28 6.80
N CYS A 137 -6.84 7.97 7.26
CA CYS A 137 -5.46 7.78 6.83
C CYS A 137 -4.74 6.82 7.77
N ILE A 138 -4.10 5.81 7.20
CA ILE A 138 -3.39 4.75 7.91
C ILE A 138 -1.92 4.83 7.51
N PRO A 139 -0.99 5.16 8.44
CA PRO A 139 0.44 5.04 8.19
C PRO A 139 0.84 3.55 8.15
N ALA A 140 1.73 3.20 7.26
CA ALA A 140 2.22 1.84 7.09
C ALA A 140 3.69 1.83 6.64
N ASP A 141 4.38 0.73 6.96
CA ASP A 141 5.74 0.45 6.55
C ASP A 141 5.79 -0.87 5.79
N VAL A 142 6.66 -0.94 4.79
CA VAL A 142 6.95 -2.18 4.08
C VAL A 142 8.44 -2.28 3.75
N ASP A 143 9.02 -3.46 4.01
CA ASP A 143 10.40 -3.75 3.70
C ASP A 143 10.51 -4.55 2.39
N PHE A 144 11.36 -4.08 1.49
CA PHE A 144 11.66 -4.72 0.22
C PHE A 144 13.08 -5.26 0.20
N VAL A 145 13.27 -6.40 -0.46
CA VAL A 145 14.57 -6.96 -0.78
C VAL A 145 14.66 -7.11 -2.29
N PHE A 146 15.50 -6.29 -2.92
CA PHE A 146 15.80 -6.35 -4.33
C PHE A 146 16.97 -7.31 -4.58
N SER A 147 16.73 -8.40 -5.32
CA SER A 147 17.78 -9.32 -5.73
C SER A 147 18.36 -8.89 -7.08
N LEU A 148 19.66 -8.60 -7.12
CA LEU A 148 20.35 -8.11 -8.32
C LEU A 148 20.77 -9.22 -9.29
N ASN A 149 20.69 -10.48 -8.85
CA ASN A 149 21.11 -11.65 -9.63
C ASN A 149 19.99 -12.28 -10.47
N GLY A 150 18.85 -11.59 -10.64
CA GLY A 150 17.76 -12.03 -11.52
C GLY A 150 16.76 -13.01 -10.90
N GLU A 151 16.91 -13.41 -9.66
CA GLU A 151 15.88 -14.12 -8.91
C GLU A 151 14.96 -13.10 -8.24
N ALA A 152 13.76 -12.94 -8.74
CA ALA A 152 12.75 -12.10 -8.10
C ALA A 152 12.34 -12.74 -6.77
N VAL A 153 12.90 -12.29 -5.68
CA VAL A 153 12.44 -12.64 -4.34
C VAL A 153 11.48 -11.56 -3.88
N VAL A 154 10.21 -11.76 -4.15
CA VAL A 154 9.16 -11.03 -3.48
C VAL A 154 9.06 -11.62 -2.07
N LYS A 155 9.63 -10.94 -1.11
CA LYS A 155 9.36 -11.18 0.29
C LYS A 155 8.63 -9.97 0.83
N GLU A 156 7.35 -9.94 0.57
CA GLU A 156 6.42 -9.05 1.20
C GLU A 156 6.32 -9.46 2.67
N THR A 157 6.94 -8.71 3.54
CA THR A 157 6.64 -8.76 4.96
C THR A 157 5.96 -7.42 5.26
N ILE A 158 4.64 -7.39 5.11
CA ILE A 158 3.83 -6.31 5.68
C ILE A 158 3.83 -6.56 7.19
N GLU A 159 4.83 -6.08 7.88
CA GLU A 159 4.76 -5.90 9.32
C GLU A 159 4.09 -4.56 9.60
N VAL A 160 2.76 -4.57 9.59
CA VAL A 160 2.03 -3.48 10.21
C VAL A 160 2.39 -3.55 11.69
N ASP A 161 3.11 -2.54 12.16
CA ASP A 161 3.52 -2.39 13.57
C ASP A 161 2.27 -2.58 14.47
N ASP A 162 2.43 -3.30 15.58
CA ASP A 162 1.34 -3.63 16.51
C ASP A 162 0.62 -2.36 17.04
N ARG A 163 1.30 -1.23 17.03
CA ARG A 163 0.76 0.07 17.41
C ARG A 163 -0.19 0.63 16.35
N SER A 164 0.14 0.47 15.08
CA SER A 164 -0.71 0.85 13.95
C SER A 164 -1.92 -0.06 13.82
N LYS A 165 -1.77 -1.37 14.12
CA LYS A 165 -2.89 -2.32 14.23
C LYS A 165 -3.83 -1.93 15.36
N ALA A 166 -3.30 -1.67 16.56
CA ALA A 166 -4.09 -1.28 17.71
C ALA A 166 -4.84 0.04 17.50
N LEU A 167 -4.19 1.02 16.81
CA LEU A 167 -4.81 2.29 16.47
C LEU A 167 -5.94 2.10 15.44
N SER A 168 -5.72 1.29 14.43
CA SER A 168 -6.73 0.96 13.41
C SER A 168 -7.94 0.25 14.03
N GLU A 169 -7.72 -0.69 14.94
CA GLU A 169 -8.81 -1.38 15.65
C GLU A 169 -9.59 -0.43 16.58
N SER A 170 -8.90 0.47 17.28
CA SER A 170 -9.55 1.46 18.14
C SER A 170 -10.42 2.42 17.33
N LEU A 171 -9.93 2.90 16.18
CA LEU A 171 -10.68 3.77 15.29
C LEU A 171 -11.90 3.08 14.66
N LYS A 172 -11.77 1.80 14.27
CA LYS A 172 -12.91 1.01 13.77
C LYS A 172 -13.99 0.85 14.87
N LEU A 173 -13.57 0.66 16.11
CA LEU A 173 -14.49 0.54 17.26
C LEU A 173 -15.21 1.88 17.53
N ASP A 174 -14.51 3.00 17.48
CA ASP A 174 -15.06 4.33 17.71
C ASP A 174 -16.05 4.72 16.58
N LEU A 175 -15.74 4.42 15.32
CA LEU A 175 -16.66 4.64 14.20
C LEU A 175 -17.93 3.81 14.34
N LYS A 176 -17.82 2.53 14.70
CA LYS A 176 -18.95 1.65 14.94
C LYS A 176 -19.83 2.12 16.09
N ASN A 177 -19.21 2.61 17.18
CA ASN A 177 -19.92 3.18 18.31
C ASN A 177 -20.66 4.47 17.93
N LYS A 178 -20.05 5.30 17.08
CA LYS A 178 -20.65 6.54 16.57
C LYS A 178 -21.86 6.25 15.67
N GLU A 179 -21.78 5.26 14.79
CA GLU A 179 -22.92 4.80 13.98
C GLU A 179 -24.08 4.28 14.84
N LEU A 180 -23.78 3.47 15.85
CA LEU A 180 -24.80 2.96 16.79
C LEU A 180 -25.50 4.09 17.57
N LEU A 181 -24.75 5.13 17.96
CA LEU A 181 -25.33 6.30 18.63
C LEU A 181 -26.21 7.11 17.70
N THR A 182 -25.85 7.24 16.42
CA THR A 182 -26.64 7.96 15.42
C THR A 182 -27.94 7.23 15.12
N GLN A 183 -27.89 5.91 14.95
CA GLN A 183 -29.08 5.06 14.73
C GLN A 183 -30.00 5.01 15.98
N GLY A 184 -29.42 5.09 17.18
CA GLY A 184 -30.18 5.16 18.42
C GLY A 184 -30.96 6.47 18.60
N GLN A 185 -30.46 7.58 18.06
CA GLN A 185 -31.14 8.88 18.11
C GLN A 185 -32.30 8.99 17.13
N GLU A 186 -32.22 8.36 15.94
CA GLU A 186 -33.30 8.33 14.96
C GLU A 186 -34.52 7.53 15.45
N ASN A 187 -34.33 6.52 16.29
CA ASN A 187 -35.40 5.66 16.82
C ASN A 187 -36.12 6.24 18.04
N ILE A 188 -35.67 7.35 18.62
CA ILE A 188 -36.28 7.99 19.81
C ILE A 188 -37.14 9.20 19.40
N GLY A 189 -37.08 9.62 18.14
CA GLY A 189 -37.75 10.79 17.59
C GLY A 189 -39.02 10.52 16.75
N ALA A 190 -39.60 9.31 16.82
CA ALA A 190 -40.80 8.91 16.11
C ALA A 190 -41.96 8.63 17.08
#